data_c6144a167ec26d6b9fd4906d14459012
#
_entry.id   c6144a167ec26d6b9fd4906d14459012
#
_cell.length_a   1.000
_cell.length_b   1.000
_cell.length_c   1.000
_cell.angle_alpha   90.00
_cell.angle_beta   90.00
_cell.angle_gamma   90.00
#
_symmetry.space_group_name_H-M   'P 1'
#
loop_
_entity.id
_entity.type
_entity.pdbx_description
1 polymer ?
#
loop_
_entity_poly.entity_id
_entity_poly.type
_entity_poly.pdbx_seq_one_letter_code
_entity_poly.pdbx_strand_id
1 'polypeptide(L)'
;KSWIEWGKEHNMKLDFNSTSFSHPKSGDLSLSNPDEGIRQFWIEHTKRCRAVAEEMGKAQGDSCIMNLWVHDGSKDITVNRMKYRALLKDSLDQIFATEYKNMKDCIESKVFGIGLESYTVGSNDFYIGYGASRNKMITLDTGHFHPTESVADKVSSLLLYVPELMLHVSRPVRWDSDHVTIMDDPTMELFSEIVRCGALDRVHYGLDYFDASINRIGAYVIGSRAAQKC
;
A
#
# COMPACT_ATOMS: atom_id res chain seq x y z
N LYS A 1 -18.00 -12.87 0.66
CA LYS A 1 -18.67 -13.74 1.64
C LYS A 1 -17.79 -14.94 2.00
N SER A 2 -17.30 -15.72 1.03
CA SER A 2 -16.46 -16.90 1.26
C SER A 2 -15.15 -16.60 2.01
N TRP A 3 -14.46 -15.49 1.72
CA TRP A 3 -13.25 -15.09 2.44
C TRP A 3 -13.52 -14.76 3.91
N ILE A 4 -14.63 -14.08 4.20
CA ILE A 4 -15.04 -13.78 5.59
C ILE A 4 -15.32 -15.07 6.37
N GLU A 5 -16.01 -16.01 5.75
CA GLU A 5 -16.29 -17.33 6.34
C GLU A 5 -14.99 -18.09 6.61
N TRP A 6 -14.09 -18.12 5.62
CA TRP A 6 -12.77 -18.72 5.77
C TRP A 6 -11.95 -18.10 6.90
N GLY A 7 -11.90 -16.77 6.97
CA GLY A 7 -11.20 -16.06 8.05
C GLY A 7 -11.72 -16.44 9.43
N LYS A 8 -13.05 -16.54 9.59
CA LYS A 8 -13.67 -16.99 10.85
C LYS A 8 -13.33 -18.42 11.21
N GLU A 9 -13.39 -19.33 10.24
CA GLU A 9 -13.06 -20.75 10.44
C GLU A 9 -11.61 -20.95 10.88
N HIS A 10 -10.69 -20.10 10.41
CA HIS A 10 -9.25 -20.20 10.71
C HIS A 10 -8.78 -19.22 11.79
N ASN A 11 -9.74 -18.48 12.43
CA ASN A 11 -9.42 -17.43 13.40
C ASN A 11 -8.39 -16.41 12.86
N MET A 12 -8.57 -16.00 11.61
CA MET A 12 -7.73 -15.02 10.92
C MET A 12 -8.52 -13.77 10.57
N LYS A 13 -7.93 -12.61 10.79
CA LYS A 13 -8.46 -11.34 10.32
C LYS A 13 -7.96 -11.08 8.91
N LEU A 14 -8.77 -10.35 8.14
CA LEU A 14 -8.52 -10.08 6.73
C LEU A 14 -8.36 -8.57 6.52
N ASP A 15 -7.35 -8.22 5.75
CA ASP A 15 -7.19 -6.90 5.16
C ASP A 15 -7.46 -6.95 3.66
N PHE A 16 -7.54 -5.80 3.02
CA PHE A 16 -7.92 -5.71 1.63
C PHE A 16 -6.94 -4.80 0.86
N ASN A 17 -6.34 -5.34 -0.20
CA ASN A 17 -5.48 -4.57 -1.08
C ASN A 17 -6.20 -4.27 -2.40
N SER A 18 -6.47 -3.00 -2.69
CA SER A 18 -7.16 -2.57 -3.90
C SER A 18 -6.14 -2.15 -4.96
N THR A 19 -6.24 -2.77 -6.14
CA THR A 19 -5.41 -2.46 -7.30
C THR A 19 -6.26 -2.25 -8.54
N SER A 20 -5.71 -1.56 -9.54
CA SER A 20 -6.40 -1.27 -10.80
C SER A 20 -5.67 -1.78 -12.05
N PHE A 21 -4.45 -2.26 -11.94
CA PHE A 21 -3.55 -2.48 -13.09
C PHE A 21 -3.92 -3.67 -14.00
N SER A 22 -4.68 -4.64 -13.53
CA SER A 22 -5.01 -5.85 -14.30
C SER A 22 -6.33 -5.77 -15.08
N HIS A 23 -7.04 -4.65 -15.03
CA HIS A 23 -8.31 -4.48 -15.71
C HIS A 23 -8.12 -3.85 -17.12
N PRO A 24 -8.91 -4.23 -18.15
CA PRO A 24 -8.78 -3.65 -19.51
C PRO A 24 -8.89 -2.12 -19.60
N LYS A 25 -9.55 -1.48 -18.63
CA LYS A 25 -9.65 -0.01 -18.57
C LYS A 25 -8.48 0.66 -17.84
N SER A 26 -7.48 -0.08 -17.37
CA SER A 26 -6.41 0.55 -16.57
C SER A 26 -5.48 1.41 -17.43
N GLY A 27 -4.98 0.93 -18.56
CA GLY A 27 -3.97 1.67 -19.32
C GLY A 27 -2.81 2.12 -18.43
N ASP A 28 -2.15 3.21 -18.79
CA ASP A 28 -1.09 3.83 -17.97
C ASP A 28 -1.63 4.70 -16.83
N LEU A 29 -2.90 5.11 -16.90
CA LEU A 29 -3.54 6.03 -15.97
C LEU A 29 -4.95 5.55 -15.60
N SER A 30 -5.23 5.49 -14.32
CA SER A 30 -6.54 5.15 -13.76
C SER A 30 -7.18 6.35 -13.05
N LEU A 31 -6.88 6.56 -11.78
CA LEU A 31 -7.41 7.65 -10.95
C LEU A 31 -6.89 9.04 -11.33
N SER A 32 -5.80 9.12 -12.09
CA SER A 32 -5.29 10.38 -12.64
C SER A 32 -5.56 10.54 -14.14
N ASN A 33 -6.42 9.72 -14.71
CA ASN A 33 -6.71 9.75 -16.13
C ASN A 33 -7.37 11.08 -16.55
N PRO A 34 -6.91 11.74 -17.63
CA PRO A 34 -7.56 12.95 -18.15
C PRO A 34 -8.99 12.72 -18.64
N ASP A 35 -9.30 11.49 -19.11
CA ASP A 35 -10.67 11.10 -19.45
C ASP A 35 -11.49 10.94 -18.18
N GLU A 36 -12.51 11.78 -18.03
CA GLU A 36 -13.37 11.77 -16.85
C GLU A 36 -14.14 10.46 -16.70
N GLY A 37 -14.59 9.86 -17.79
CA GLY A 37 -15.35 8.61 -17.76
C GLY A 37 -14.49 7.44 -17.22
N ILE A 38 -13.21 7.37 -17.62
CA ILE A 38 -12.26 6.39 -17.10
C ILE A 38 -11.99 6.68 -15.62
N ARG A 39 -11.73 7.93 -15.26
CA ARG A 39 -11.44 8.32 -13.88
C ARG A 39 -12.63 8.02 -12.96
N GLN A 40 -13.87 8.36 -13.37
CA GLN A 40 -15.08 8.06 -12.59
C GLN A 40 -15.31 6.56 -12.43
N PHE A 41 -15.03 5.76 -13.44
CA PHE A 41 -15.09 4.29 -13.31
C PHE A 41 -14.18 3.80 -12.17
N TRP A 42 -12.95 4.31 -12.08
CA TRP A 42 -11.99 3.89 -11.05
C TRP A 42 -12.31 4.47 -9.68
N ILE A 43 -12.85 5.67 -9.60
CA ILE A 43 -13.38 6.25 -8.35
C ILE A 43 -14.48 5.36 -7.77
N GLU A 44 -15.46 4.98 -8.59
CA GLU A 44 -16.56 4.12 -8.15
C GLU A 44 -16.11 2.69 -7.84
N HIS A 45 -15.14 2.16 -8.58
CA HIS A 45 -14.51 0.88 -8.25
C HIS A 45 -13.88 0.92 -6.85
N THR A 46 -13.07 1.93 -6.56
CA THR A 46 -12.39 2.07 -5.27
C THR A 46 -13.38 2.30 -4.12
N LYS A 47 -14.44 3.09 -4.32
CA LYS A 47 -15.52 3.23 -3.35
C LYS A 47 -16.18 1.88 -3.00
N ARG A 48 -16.39 1.02 -4.00
CA ARG A 48 -16.92 -0.34 -3.77
C ARG A 48 -15.93 -1.21 -3.00
N CYS A 49 -14.64 -1.11 -3.29
CA CYS A 49 -13.60 -1.80 -2.52
C CYS A 49 -13.64 -1.39 -1.04
N ARG A 50 -13.78 -0.10 -0.76
CA ARG A 50 -13.93 0.41 0.62
C ARG A 50 -15.18 -0.12 1.32
N ALA A 51 -16.31 -0.21 0.61
CA ALA A 51 -17.52 -0.80 1.16
C ALA A 51 -17.34 -2.30 1.48
N VAL A 52 -16.59 -3.04 0.66
CA VAL A 52 -16.22 -4.44 0.94
C VAL A 52 -15.34 -4.53 2.19
N ALA A 53 -14.32 -3.67 2.31
CA ALA A 53 -13.44 -3.61 3.47
C ALA A 53 -14.22 -3.30 4.77
N GLU A 54 -15.19 -2.38 4.72
CA GLU A 54 -16.08 -2.08 5.84
C GLU A 54 -16.88 -3.31 6.29
N GLU A 55 -17.44 -4.06 5.35
CA GLU A 55 -18.17 -5.30 5.67
C GLU A 55 -17.24 -6.42 6.19
N MET A 56 -16.00 -6.47 5.71
CA MET A 56 -14.98 -7.39 6.26
C MET A 56 -14.66 -7.03 7.71
N GLY A 57 -14.41 -5.75 7.99
CA GLY A 57 -14.15 -5.27 9.35
C GLY A 57 -15.30 -5.55 10.32
N LYS A 58 -16.53 -5.25 9.93
CA LYS A 58 -17.71 -5.60 10.72
C LYS A 58 -17.79 -7.09 11.05
N ALA A 59 -17.55 -7.92 10.05
CA ALA A 59 -17.69 -9.36 10.18
C ALA A 59 -16.64 -9.99 11.08
N GLN A 60 -15.44 -9.41 11.15
CA GLN A 60 -14.33 -9.89 11.97
C GLN A 60 -14.24 -9.21 13.35
N GLY A 61 -15.05 -8.18 13.59
CA GLY A 61 -15.05 -7.44 14.85
C GLY A 61 -13.79 -6.62 15.11
N ASP A 62 -13.08 -6.26 14.03
CA ASP A 62 -11.88 -5.42 14.06
C ASP A 62 -11.72 -4.69 12.73
N SER A 63 -10.98 -3.58 12.71
CA SER A 63 -10.81 -2.80 11.49
C SER A 63 -10.15 -3.63 10.39
N CYS A 64 -10.71 -3.58 9.19
CA CYS A 64 -10.04 -4.05 7.98
C CYS A 64 -9.19 -2.91 7.43
N ILE A 65 -7.90 -3.12 7.22
CA ILE A 65 -7.05 -2.14 6.56
C ILE A 65 -7.24 -2.32 5.06
N MET A 66 -7.62 -1.24 4.40
CA MET A 66 -7.71 -1.22 2.96
C MET A 66 -6.57 -0.40 2.37
N ASN A 67 -5.61 -1.08 1.80
CA ASN A 67 -4.52 -0.45 1.08
C ASN A 67 -4.94 -0.10 -0.34
N LEU A 68 -4.73 1.14 -0.74
CA LEU A 68 -4.94 1.63 -2.10
C LEU A 68 -3.58 1.86 -2.78
N TRP A 69 -3.24 0.98 -3.69
CA TRP A 69 -2.09 1.12 -4.56
C TRP A 69 -2.54 1.53 -5.97
N VAL A 70 -1.95 2.60 -6.50
CA VAL A 70 -2.29 3.18 -7.81
C VAL A 70 -1.06 3.13 -8.71
N HIS A 71 -1.18 2.41 -9.84
CA HIS A 71 -0.07 2.21 -10.77
C HIS A 71 0.23 3.40 -11.69
N ASP A 72 -0.56 4.46 -11.63
CA ASP A 72 -0.55 5.58 -12.58
C ASP A 72 0.82 6.21 -12.78
N GLY A 73 1.23 6.32 -14.01
CA GLY A 73 2.52 6.88 -14.39
C GLY A 73 2.74 6.88 -15.91
N SER A 74 3.97 7.12 -16.33
CA SER A 74 4.34 7.15 -17.74
C SER A 74 5.81 6.76 -17.93
N LYS A 75 6.10 6.10 -19.05
CA LYS A 75 7.47 5.86 -19.52
C LYS A 75 8.12 7.12 -20.10
N ASP A 76 7.32 8.08 -20.53
CA ASP A 76 7.77 9.32 -21.15
C ASP A 76 7.96 10.43 -20.12
N ILE A 77 8.75 11.44 -20.49
CA ILE A 77 8.90 12.65 -19.70
C ILE A 77 7.58 13.43 -19.75
N THR A 78 6.90 13.49 -18.61
CA THR A 78 5.62 14.18 -18.50
C THR A 78 5.80 15.69 -18.38
N VAL A 79 5.25 16.42 -19.35
CA VAL A 79 5.37 17.89 -19.41
C VAL A 79 4.67 18.58 -18.25
N ASN A 80 3.48 18.10 -17.87
CA ASN A 80 2.67 18.72 -16.81
C ASN A 80 2.35 17.74 -15.69
N ARG A 81 3.31 17.48 -14.83
CA ARG A 81 3.16 16.60 -13.67
C ARG A 81 2.08 17.10 -12.69
N MET A 82 1.95 18.40 -12.51
CA MET A 82 0.96 19.02 -11.62
C MET A 82 -0.47 18.65 -12.04
N LYS A 83 -0.79 18.63 -13.34
CA LYS A 83 -2.10 18.25 -13.85
C LYS A 83 -2.52 16.85 -13.37
N TYR A 84 -1.66 15.86 -13.57
CA TYR A 84 -2.00 14.47 -13.21
C TYR A 84 -2.09 14.28 -11.70
N ARG A 85 -1.23 14.94 -10.93
CA ARG A 85 -1.31 14.93 -9.46
C ARG A 85 -2.56 15.63 -8.94
N ALA A 86 -2.99 16.71 -9.58
CA ALA A 86 -4.25 17.36 -9.23
C ALA A 86 -5.46 16.47 -9.51
N LEU A 87 -5.47 15.73 -10.64
CA LEU A 87 -6.50 14.76 -10.95
C LEU A 87 -6.52 13.59 -9.94
N LEU A 88 -5.35 13.04 -9.60
CA LEU A 88 -5.25 12.01 -8.57
C LEU A 88 -5.77 12.50 -7.22
N LYS A 89 -5.35 13.70 -6.80
CA LYS A 89 -5.82 14.32 -5.55
C LYS A 89 -7.33 14.47 -5.52
N ASP A 90 -7.93 14.98 -6.60
CA ASP A 90 -9.38 15.14 -6.72
C ASP A 90 -10.11 13.79 -6.62
N SER A 91 -9.60 12.76 -7.32
CA SER A 91 -10.14 11.41 -7.26
C SER A 91 -10.07 10.82 -5.84
N LEU A 92 -8.95 10.98 -5.15
CA LEU A 92 -8.80 10.54 -3.76
C LEU A 92 -9.75 11.30 -2.82
N ASP A 93 -9.90 12.61 -2.97
CA ASP A 93 -10.83 13.42 -2.18
C ASP A 93 -12.29 12.92 -2.37
N GLN A 94 -12.68 12.53 -3.60
CA GLN A 94 -14.00 11.93 -3.87
C GLN A 94 -14.15 10.52 -3.29
N ILE A 95 -13.10 9.69 -3.35
CA ILE A 95 -13.09 8.33 -2.79
C ILE A 95 -13.24 8.37 -1.27
N PHE A 96 -12.50 9.25 -0.61
CA PHE A 96 -12.45 9.31 0.84
C PHE A 96 -13.48 10.26 1.47
N ALA A 97 -14.41 10.81 0.69
CA ALA A 97 -15.48 11.67 1.19
C ALA A 97 -16.44 10.97 2.18
N THR A 98 -16.56 9.64 2.09
CA THR A 98 -17.36 8.85 3.03
C THR A 98 -16.44 8.23 4.08
N GLU A 99 -16.70 8.50 5.35
CA GLU A 99 -15.99 7.85 6.46
C GLU A 99 -16.65 6.52 6.81
N TYR A 100 -15.83 5.53 7.13
CA TYR A 100 -16.24 4.20 7.59
C TYR A 100 -15.75 3.96 9.03
N LYS A 101 -16.39 3.04 9.76
CA LYS A 101 -16.09 2.77 11.17
C LYS A 101 -15.25 1.50 11.39
N ASN A 102 -15.41 0.54 10.50
CA ASN A 102 -14.85 -0.80 10.66
C ASN A 102 -13.73 -1.06 9.64
N MET A 103 -13.25 -0.02 8.97
CA MET A 103 -12.10 -0.10 8.07
C MET A 103 -11.22 1.14 8.23
N LYS A 104 -9.97 1.01 7.83
CA LYS A 104 -9.00 2.11 7.79
C LYS A 104 -8.46 2.22 6.38
N ASP A 105 -8.45 3.45 5.86
CA ASP A 105 -7.87 3.75 4.56
C ASP A 105 -6.36 3.90 4.68
N CYS A 106 -5.64 3.20 3.83
CA CYS A 106 -4.20 3.32 3.66
C CYS A 106 -3.85 3.61 2.20
N ILE A 107 -2.86 4.45 1.97
CA ILE A 107 -2.44 4.86 0.63
C ILE A 107 -0.97 4.52 0.42
N GLU A 108 -0.68 3.91 -0.73
CA GLU A 108 0.64 3.40 -1.06
C GLU A 108 1.26 4.17 -2.22
N SER A 109 2.51 4.57 -2.04
CA SER A 109 3.28 5.16 -3.11
C SER A 109 3.70 4.12 -4.15
N LYS A 110 4.02 4.61 -5.34
CA LYS A 110 4.73 3.85 -6.35
C LYS A 110 5.99 4.60 -6.75
N VAL A 111 7.09 3.87 -6.91
CA VAL A 111 8.35 4.48 -7.34
C VAL A 111 8.56 4.33 -8.85
N PHE A 112 8.85 3.14 -9.31
CA PHE A 112 9.01 2.77 -10.71
C PHE A 112 8.83 1.25 -10.84
N GLY A 113 8.97 0.71 -12.02
CA GLY A 113 8.68 -0.69 -12.31
C GLY A 113 7.31 -0.84 -12.98
N ILE A 114 6.93 -2.06 -13.37
CA ILE A 114 5.72 -2.33 -14.18
C ILE A 114 5.64 -1.40 -15.40
N GLY A 115 6.82 -1.08 -16.00
CA GLY A 115 6.93 -0.24 -17.18
C GLY A 115 6.82 1.27 -16.98
N LEU A 116 6.91 1.79 -15.77
CA LEU A 116 6.79 3.21 -15.42
C LEU A 116 8.13 3.77 -14.94
N GLU A 117 9.04 4.07 -15.86
CA GLU A 117 10.41 4.43 -15.51
C GLU A 117 10.64 5.94 -15.39
N SER A 118 9.83 6.77 -16.05
CA SER A 118 10.09 8.21 -16.12
C SER A 118 9.26 9.05 -15.17
N TYR A 119 8.00 8.65 -14.91
CA TYR A 119 7.10 9.43 -14.10
C TYR A 119 6.07 8.57 -13.37
N THR A 120 6.03 8.71 -12.06
CA THR A 120 4.99 8.16 -11.19
C THR A 120 4.12 9.29 -10.65
N VAL A 121 2.81 9.22 -10.83
CA VAL A 121 1.86 10.25 -10.36
C VAL A 121 1.82 10.26 -8.84
N GLY A 122 1.56 9.10 -8.23
CA GLY A 122 1.52 8.89 -6.79
C GLY A 122 2.91 8.59 -6.21
N SER A 123 3.80 9.58 -6.20
CA SER A 123 5.10 9.45 -5.55
C SER A 123 4.98 9.44 -4.02
N ASN A 124 6.04 9.01 -3.34
CA ASN A 124 6.09 9.02 -1.88
C ASN A 124 5.79 10.41 -1.29
N ASP A 125 6.42 11.47 -1.83
CA ASP A 125 6.19 12.84 -1.39
C ASP A 125 4.73 13.27 -1.54
N PHE A 126 4.07 12.87 -2.65
CA PHE A 126 2.66 13.15 -2.87
C PHE A 126 1.79 12.51 -1.78
N TYR A 127 2.00 11.22 -1.49
CA TYR A 127 1.19 10.51 -0.51
C TYR A 127 1.49 10.88 0.93
N ILE A 128 2.74 11.24 1.28
CA ILE A 128 3.05 11.82 2.59
C ILE A 128 2.26 13.11 2.80
N GLY A 129 2.30 14.02 1.83
CA GLY A 129 1.54 15.27 1.89
C GLY A 129 0.03 15.03 1.96
N TYR A 130 -0.49 14.09 1.17
CA TYR A 130 -1.91 13.75 1.16
C TYR A 130 -2.34 13.11 2.49
N GLY A 131 -1.64 12.07 2.94
CA GLY A 131 -1.97 11.34 4.17
C GLY A 131 -1.93 12.23 5.41
N ALA A 132 -0.86 13.00 5.58
CA ALA A 132 -0.71 13.92 6.70
C ALA A 132 -1.81 15.00 6.71
N SER A 133 -2.19 15.54 5.54
CA SER A 133 -3.22 16.58 5.45
C SER A 133 -4.66 16.07 5.57
N ARG A 134 -4.91 14.77 5.47
CA ARG A 134 -6.24 14.12 5.54
C ARG A 134 -6.36 13.08 6.64
N ASN A 135 -5.36 12.97 7.49
CA ASN A 135 -5.31 11.97 8.57
C ASN A 135 -5.54 10.52 8.06
N LYS A 136 -4.89 10.17 6.94
CA LYS A 136 -4.93 8.84 6.37
C LYS A 136 -3.63 8.09 6.64
N MET A 137 -3.71 6.78 6.80
CA MET A 137 -2.54 5.93 6.93
C MET A 137 -1.72 5.95 5.64
N ILE A 138 -0.42 5.75 5.79
CA ILE A 138 0.52 5.64 4.67
C ILE A 138 1.11 4.23 4.69
N THR A 139 1.17 3.61 3.53
CA THR A 139 1.92 2.37 3.33
C THR A 139 3.36 2.70 2.95
N LEU A 140 4.29 2.16 3.71
CA LEU A 140 5.70 2.10 3.36
C LEU A 140 5.99 0.71 2.81
N ASP A 141 6.21 0.63 1.50
CA ASP A 141 6.70 -0.58 0.87
C ASP A 141 8.22 -0.56 0.85
N THR A 142 8.85 -1.63 1.31
CA THR A 142 10.31 -1.71 1.41
C THR A 142 11.03 -1.69 0.06
N GLY A 143 10.31 -2.00 -1.03
CA GLY A 143 10.81 -1.95 -2.41
C GLY A 143 10.63 -0.60 -3.11
N HIS A 144 9.86 0.33 -2.54
CA HIS A 144 9.46 1.56 -3.20
C HIS A 144 10.41 2.75 -2.94
N PHE A 145 11.60 2.50 -2.42
CA PHE A 145 12.60 3.54 -2.10
C PHE A 145 13.92 3.26 -2.79
N HIS A 146 14.74 4.29 -2.91
CA HIS A 146 16.09 4.11 -3.44
C HIS A 146 16.89 3.16 -2.54
N PRO A 147 17.73 2.27 -3.08
CA PRO A 147 18.48 1.29 -2.28
C PRO A 147 19.39 1.87 -1.18
N THR A 148 19.68 3.16 -1.22
CA THR A 148 20.46 3.86 -0.19
C THR A 148 19.60 4.50 0.90
N GLU A 149 18.28 4.46 0.79
CA GLU A 149 17.37 4.97 1.81
C GLU A 149 17.04 3.89 2.85
N SER A 150 17.02 4.27 4.13
CA SER A 150 16.50 3.41 5.19
C SER A 150 14.99 3.61 5.31
N VAL A 151 14.23 2.52 5.14
CA VAL A 151 12.78 2.54 5.38
C VAL A 151 12.48 2.65 6.88
N ALA A 152 13.35 2.10 7.71
CA ALA A 152 13.25 2.20 9.18
C ALA A 152 13.22 3.65 9.65
N ASP A 153 14.08 4.51 9.09
CA ASP A 153 14.13 5.96 9.43
C ASP A 153 12.80 6.69 9.14
N LYS A 154 12.01 6.19 8.20
CA LYS A 154 10.72 6.79 7.85
C LYS A 154 9.63 6.52 8.89
N VAL A 155 9.75 5.45 9.67
CA VAL A 155 8.73 5.04 10.66
C VAL A 155 8.52 6.12 11.71
N SER A 156 9.57 6.47 12.44
CA SER A 156 9.50 7.49 13.49
C SER A 156 9.14 8.87 12.93
N SER A 157 9.66 9.21 11.75
CA SER A 157 9.37 10.47 11.09
C SER A 157 7.89 10.63 10.77
N LEU A 158 7.26 9.61 10.18
CA LEU A 158 5.87 9.68 9.72
C LEU A 158 4.87 9.55 10.87
N LEU A 159 5.15 8.75 11.89
CA LEU A 159 4.27 8.57 13.05
C LEU A 159 4.02 9.85 13.87
N LEU A 160 4.77 10.92 13.61
CA LEU A 160 4.51 12.25 14.15
C LEU A 160 3.37 12.98 13.42
N TYR A 161 3.06 12.58 12.19
CA TYR A 161 2.14 13.31 11.30
C TYR A 161 0.93 12.49 10.85
N VAL A 162 1.00 11.17 10.93
CA VAL A 162 -0.08 10.26 10.57
C VAL A 162 -0.45 9.36 11.74
N PRO A 163 -1.69 8.89 11.84
CA PRO A 163 -2.15 8.12 12.99
C PRO A 163 -1.47 6.76 13.08
N GLU A 164 -1.32 6.09 11.98
CA GLU A 164 -0.82 4.72 11.87
C GLU A 164 -0.11 4.53 10.52
N LEU A 165 0.69 3.49 10.43
CA LEU A 165 1.38 3.08 9.19
C LEU A 165 1.00 1.64 8.81
N MET A 166 1.01 1.38 7.52
CA MET A 166 1.05 0.03 6.96
C MET A 166 2.45 -0.20 6.36
N LEU A 167 2.98 -1.38 6.54
CA LEU A 167 4.21 -1.81 5.89
C LEU A 167 3.89 -2.92 4.89
N HIS A 168 4.37 -2.78 3.68
CA HIS A 168 4.54 -3.88 2.75
C HIS A 168 6.00 -4.33 2.81
N VAL A 169 6.22 -5.54 3.31
CA VAL A 169 7.56 -6.04 3.60
C VAL A 169 7.95 -7.11 2.59
N SER A 170 8.92 -6.78 1.77
CA SER A 170 9.61 -7.68 0.85
C SER A 170 11.11 -7.51 1.01
N ARG A 171 11.90 -8.25 0.25
CA ARG A 171 13.34 -8.03 0.14
C ARG A 171 13.67 -7.51 -1.26
N PRO A 172 13.75 -6.19 -1.45
CA PRO A 172 14.15 -5.61 -2.72
C PRO A 172 15.64 -5.89 -2.99
N VAL A 173 15.95 -6.30 -4.21
CA VAL A 173 17.32 -6.51 -4.66
C VAL A 173 17.63 -5.51 -5.76
N ARG A 174 18.14 -4.34 -5.38
CA ARG A 174 18.50 -3.19 -6.23
C ARG A 174 17.32 -2.44 -6.88
N TRP A 175 16.12 -2.97 -6.84
CA TRP A 175 14.89 -2.39 -7.37
C TRP A 175 13.70 -3.07 -6.69
N ASP A 176 12.49 -2.67 -7.00
CA ASP A 176 11.24 -3.24 -6.52
C ASP A 176 11.04 -4.67 -7.09
N SER A 177 11.72 -5.64 -6.50
CA SER A 177 11.83 -7.01 -7.01
C SER A 177 11.06 -8.05 -6.21
N ASP A 178 10.42 -7.65 -5.13
CA ASP A 178 9.52 -8.44 -4.29
C ASP A 178 10.01 -9.85 -3.94
N HIS A 179 11.29 -9.97 -3.55
CA HIS A 179 11.82 -11.24 -3.08
C HIS A 179 11.33 -11.56 -1.68
N VAL A 180 11.37 -12.84 -1.34
CA VAL A 180 11.00 -13.34 -0.01
C VAL A 180 11.78 -12.62 1.08
N THR A 181 11.04 -12.10 2.06
CA THR A 181 11.61 -11.46 3.26
C THR A 181 12.50 -12.46 4.01
N ILE A 182 13.67 -12.01 4.37
CA ILE A 182 14.63 -12.76 5.21
C ILE A 182 15.03 -11.89 6.42
N MET A 183 15.67 -12.47 7.39
CA MET A 183 16.22 -11.76 8.53
C MET A 183 17.58 -11.16 8.16
N ASP A 184 17.55 -10.05 7.42
CA ASP A 184 18.71 -9.24 7.04
C ASP A 184 18.76 -7.92 7.82
N ASP A 185 19.85 -7.17 7.66
CA ASP A 185 20.05 -5.93 8.42
C ASP A 185 18.93 -4.91 8.20
N PRO A 186 18.45 -4.64 6.96
CA PRO A 186 17.35 -3.70 6.74
C PRO A 186 16.04 -4.15 7.41
N THR A 187 15.72 -5.45 7.36
CA THR A 187 14.50 -5.98 7.98
C THR A 187 14.59 -5.89 9.51
N MET A 188 15.74 -6.26 10.09
CA MET A 188 15.96 -6.13 11.54
C MET A 188 15.91 -4.68 12.00
N GLU A 189 16.51 -3.74 11.25
CA GLU A 189 16.45 -2.31 11.54
C GLU A 189 15.01 -1.81 11.56
N LEU A 190 14.21 -2.18 10.55
CA LEU A 190 12.81 -1.76 10.41
C LEU A 190 11.97 -2.20 11.60
N PHE A 191 11.98 -3.48 11.96
CA PHE A 191 11.21 -3.98 13.10
C PHE A 191 11.74 -3.46 14.44
N SER A 192 13.06 -3.31 14.59
CA SER A 192 13.66 -2.71 15.77
C SER A 192 13.20 -1.26 15.96
N GLU A 193 13.08 -0.48 14.89
CA GLU A 193 12.59 0.91 14.96
C GLU A 193 11.13 0.97 15.42
N ILE A 194 10.26 0.09 14.94
CA ILE A 194 8.88 0.00 15.40
C ILE A 194 8.81 -0.22 16.92
N VAL A 195 9.62 -1.15 17.43
CA VAL A 195 9.70 -1.43 18.87
C VAL A 195 10.25 -0.24 19.65
N ARG A 196 11.32 0.40 19.17
CA ARG A 196 11.93 1.58 19.79
C ARG A 196 10.99 2.77 19.85
N CYS A 197 10.14 2.94 18.83
CA CYS A 197 9.10 3.97 18.82
C CYS A 197 7.92 3.66 19.75
N GLY A 198 7.83 2.44 20.33
CA GLY A 198 6.66 1.99 21.07
C GLY A 198 5.40 1.94 20.20
N ALA A 199 5.56 1.58 18.92
CA ALA A 199 4.52 1.72 17.88
C ALA A 199 3.94 0.39 17.41
N LEU A 200 4.05 -0.69 18.19
CA LEU A 200 3.56 -2.02 17.82
C LEU A 200 2.04 -2.07 17.55
N ASP A 201 1.29 -1.20 18.18
CA ASP A 201 -0.16 -1.04 18.01
C ASP A 201 -0.56 -0.03 16.94
N ARG A 202 0.41 0.67 16.35
CA ARG A 202 0.21 1.70 15.33
C ARG A 202 0.83 1.35 13.97
N VAL A 203 1.56 0.25 13.89
CA VAL A 203 2.19 -0.20 12.65
C VAL A 203 1.68 -1.57 12.30
N HIS A 204 0.97 -1.64 11.19
CA HIS A 204 0.47 -2.87 10.61
C HIS A 204 1.43 -3.35 9.54
N TYR A 205 1.58 -4.64 9.32
CA TYR A 205 2.47 -5.12 8.28
C TYR A 205 1.89 -6.32 7.53
N GLY A 206 2.12 -6.32 6.24
CA GLY A 206 1.86 -7.42 5.33
C GLY A 206 3.15 -7.85 4.64
N LEU A 207 3.30 -9.14 4.41
CA LEU A 207 4.36 -9.66 3.57
C LEU A 207 3.91 -9.55 2.12
N ASP A 208 4.66 -8.79 1.33
CA ASP A 208 4.33 -8.47 -0.05
C ASP A 208 5.47 -8.90 -0.99
N TYR A 209 5.46 -10.18 -1.38
CA TYR A 209 6.44 -10.71 -2.30
C TYR A 209 5.82 -11.75 -3.25
N PHE A 210 6.38 -11.81 -4.45
CA PHE A 210 5.91 -12.65 -5.55
C PHE A 210 6.97 -13.62 -6.06
N ASP A 211 8.04 -13.84 -5.29
CA ASP A 211 9.15 -14.71 -5.69
C ASP A 211 8.65 -16.14 -5.97
N ALA A 212 8.71 -16.51 -7.24
CA ALA A 212 8.33 -17.83 -7.72
C ALA A 212 9.53 -18.79 -7.85
N SER A 213 10.72 -18.38 -7.44
CA SER A 213 11.94 -19.18 -7.52
C SER A 213 11.96 -20.36 -6.53
N ILE A 214 11.12 -20.29 -5.50
CA ILE A 214 10.93 -21.34 -4.52
C ILE A 214 9.46 -21.72 -4.37
N ASN A 215 9.19 -22.81 -3.68
CA ASN A 215 7.83 -23.22 -3.37
C ASN A 215 7.10 -22.12 -2.58
N ARG A 216 5.91 -21.75 -3.01
CA ARG A 216 5.14 -20.64 -2.43
C ARG A 216 4.87 -20.82 -0.93
N ILE A 217 4.53 -22.02 -0.49
CA ILE A 217 4.32 -22.33 0.93
C ILE A 217 5.62 -22.12 1.70
N GLY A 218 6.74 -22.61 1.16
CA GLY A 218 8.08 -22.40 1.73
C GLY A 218 8.42 -20.91 1.82
N ALA A 219 8.11 -20.13 0.80
CA ALA A 219 8.31 -18.67 0.78
C ALA A 219 7.56 -17.98 1.93
N TYR A 220 6.27 -18.28 2.09
CA TYR A 220 5.48 -17.70 3.19
C TYR A 220 5.96 -18.13 4.57
N VAL A 221 6.36 -19.39 4.74
CA VAL A 221 6.91 -19.88 6.03
C VAL A 221 8.22 -19.15 6.36
N ILE A 222 9.12 -19.01 5.37
CA ILE A 222 10.40 -18.32 5.57
C ILE A 222 10.17 -16.84 5.91
N GLY A 223 9.40 -16.13 5.10
CA GLY A 223 9.15 -14.70 5.28
C GLY A 223 8.41 -14.40 6.59
N SER A 224 7.37 -15.17 6.91
CA SER A 224 6.64 -14.98 8.17
C SER A 224 7.54 -15.20 9.40
N ARG A 225 8.38 -16.24 9.37
CA ARG A 225 9.33 -16.48 10.46
C ARG A 225 10.42 -15.43 10.55
N ALA A 226 10.90 -14.92 9.41
CA ALA A 226 11.87 -13.84 9.39
C ALA A 226 11.29 -12.60 10.05
N ALA A 227 10.13 -12.13 9.61
CA ALA A 227 9.46 -10.96 10.17
C ALA A 227 9.14 -11.11 11.67
N GLN A 228 8.70 -12.30 12.11
CA GLN A 228 8.42 -12.56 13.53
C GLN A 228 9.65 -12.59 14.44
N LYS A 229 10.84 -12.82 13.88
CA LYS A 229 12.07 -12.87 14.65
C LYS A 229 12.81 -11.54 14.72
N CYS A 230 12.57 -10.65 13.75
CA CYS A 230 13.13 -9.31 13.73
C CYS A 230 12.47 -8.40 14.75
#